data_1c069041fe23d52895386753019b529c
#
_entry.id   1c069041fe23d52895386753019b529c
#
_cell.length_a   1.000
_cell.length_b   1.000
_cell.length_c   1.000
_cell.angle_alpha   90.00
_cell.angle_beta   90.00
_cell.angle_gamma   90.00
#
_symmetry.space_group_name_H-M   'P 1'
#
loop_
_entity.id
_entity.type
_entity.pdbx_description
1 polymer ?
#
loop_
_entity_poly.entity_id
_entity_poly.type
_entity_poly.pdbx_seq_one_letter_code
_entity_poly.pdbx_strand_id
1 'polypeptide(L)'
;MEELKDLREKIDAIDQQMVDLFKQRMEVSKEVAAYKRANGLPTLDAGRERALLGKVGEQAGEELADYTQSVYRTILAAGRSYQNACSGVPSKVYETIRKALDTTPDLFPQRATVACQGVEGAYSQIACDSIFKAPTILYFNTFEHVFKAVESGMCQYGVLPIENSTAGSVNAIYDLMTQHNFSIVRSARLKVNHNLLTKHGVKKEEIKEIFSHQQAISQCAGYLSTLKGVKVTVVENTALAAQMVAQSERRDVAALSSRFCGELYGLNLLERDVQDQDNNYTRFICISKNPEIYPGADRTSLMMTLPHKPGALYNVLSKFYALGINLRKLESRPLPNREFEFMFYFDLECSVYAPEMERIFRDLEEESEHFRYLGTYNEVIC
;
A
#
# COMPACT_ATOMS: atom_id res chain seq x y z
N MET A 1 -42.93 -25.91 -3.84
CA MET A 1 -42.35 -25.18 -2.70
C MET A 1 -42.01 -26.11 -1.54
N GLU A 2 -42.85 -27.08 -1.25
CA GLU A 2 -42.59 -28.10 -0.21
C GLU A 2 -41.35 -28.95 -0.54
N GLU A 3 -41.22 -29.47 -1.75
CA GLU A 3 -40.06 -30.24 -2.23
C GLU A 3 -38.71 -29.54 -2.10
N LEU A 4 -38.64 -28.21 -2.31
CA LEU A 4 -37.42 -27.43 -2.10
C LEU A 4 -37.08 -27.29 -0.61
N LYS A 5 -38.06 -27.23 0.25
CA LYS A 5 -37.90 -27.19 1.70
C LYS A 5 -37.29 -28.50 2.19
N ASP A 6 -37.80 -29.63 1.74
CA ASP A 6 -37.31 -30.95 2.11
C ASP A 6 -35.86 -31.18 1.64
N LEU A 7 -35.50 -30.67 0.45
CA LEU A 7 -34.10 -30.71 -0.03
C LEU A 7 -33.17 -29.86 0.82
N ARG A 8 -33.61 -28.67 1.26
CA ARG A 8 -32.84 -27.81 2.17
C ARG A 8 -32.65 -28.46 3.53
N GLU A 9 -33.68 -29.07 4.11
CA GLU A 9 -33.57 -29.79 5.40
C GLU A 9 -32.57 -30.95 5.31
N LYS A 10 -32.50 -31.65 4.17
CA LYS A 10 -31.46 -32.67 3.95
C LYS A 10 -30.06 -32.09 3.88
N ILE A 11 -29.88 -30.93 3.21
CA ILE A 11 -28.60 -30.23 3.15
C ILE A 11 -28.20 -29.79 4.55
N ASP A 12 -29.10 -29.17 5.31
CA ASP A 12 -28.86 -28.70 6.67
C ASP A 12 -28.39 -29.85 7.61
N ALA A 13 -29.00 -31.04 7.46
CA ALA A 13 -28.58 -32.22 8.23
C ALA A 13 -27.17 -32.71 7.83
N ILE A 14 -26.81 -32.64 6.57
CA ILE A 14 -25.44 -32.96 6.09
C ILE A 14 -24.44 -31.92 6.61
N ASP A 15 -24.78 -30.64 6.51
CA ASP A 15 -23.93 -29.53 6.97
C ASP A 15 -23.63 -29.66 8.46
N GLN A 16 -24.63 -30.04 9.28
CA GLN A 16 -24.42 -30.33 10.70
C GLN A 16 -23.37 -31.44 10.91
N GLN A 17 -23.43 -32.51 10.16
CA GLN A 17 -22.44 -33.60 10.23
C GLN A 17 -21.05 -33.11 9.80
N MET A 18 -20.97 -32.29 8.75
CA MET A 18 -19.71 -31.70 8.28
C MET A 18 -19.08 -30.83 9.36
N VAL A 19 -19.87 -30.02 10.06
CA VAL A 19 -19.38 -29.18 11.17
C VAL A 19 -18.84 -30.05 12.30
N ASP A 20 -19.54 -31.12 12.67
CA ASP A 20 -19.12 -32.00 13.77
C ASP A 20 -17.84 -32.77 13.42
N LEU A 21 -17.72 -33.25 12.18
CA LEU A 21 -16.50 -33.89 11.67
C LEU A 21 -15.34 -32.89 11.58
N PHE A 22 -15.61 -31.65 11.18
CA PHE A 22 -14.59 -30.61 11.14
C PHE A 22 -14.07 -30.28 12.55
N LYS A 23 -14.93 -30.17 13.56
CA LYS A 23 -14.52 -29.99 14.96
C LYS A 23 -13.62 -31.12 15.44
N GLN A 24 -14.02 -32.38 15.20
CA GLN A 24 -13.21 -33.55 15.56
C GLN A 24 -11.84 -33.50 14.87
N ARG A 25 -11.80 -33.14 13.61
CA ARG A 25 -10.55 -32.99 12.86
C ARG A 25 -9.66 -31.90 13.42
N MET A 26 -10.23 -30.78 13.92
CA MET A 26 -9.47 -29.69 14.54
C MET A 26 -8.90 -30.13 15.90
N GLU A 27 -9.60 -30.91 16.72
CA GLU A 27 -9.04 -31.46 17.95
C GLU A 27 -7.82 -32.37 17.69
N VAL A 28 -7.92 -33.27 16.71
CA VAL A 28 -6.77 -34.09 16.30
C VAL A 28 -5.63 -33.21 15.75
N SER A 29 -5.94 -32.13 15.03
CA SER A 29 -4.94 -31.17 14.54
C SER A 29 -4.17 -30.48 15.71
N LYS A 30 -4.83 -30.23 16.82
CA LYS A 30 -4.21 -29.71 18.05
C LYS A 30 -3.22 -30.72 18.67
N GLU A 31 -3.60 -31.99 18.71
CA GLU A 31 -2.70 -33.05 19.16
C GLU A 31 -1.46 -33.18 18.24
N VAL A 32 -1.68 -33.12 16.92
CA VAL A 32 -0.59 -33.11 15.92
C VAL A 32 0.33 -31.91 16.13
N ALA A 33 -0.20 -30.71 16.42
CA ALA A 33 0.60 -29.53 16.71
C ALA A 33 1.48 -29.74 17.94
N ALA A 34 0.95 -30.31 19.03
CA ALA A 34 1.70 -30.63 20.22
C ALA A 34 2.84 -31.63 19.95
N TYR A 35 2.55 -32.70 19.19
CA TYR A 35 3.55 -33.69 18.80
C TYR A 35 4.66 -33.07 17.93
N LYS A 36 4.28 -32.30 16.90
CA LYS A 36 5.28 -31.65 16.02
C LYS A 36 6.20 -30.71 16.79
N ARG A 37 5.64 -29.91 17.69
CA ARG A 37 6.43 -29.02 18.56
C ARG A 37 7.40 -29.78 19.46
N ALA A 38 6.96 -30.86 20.10
CA ALA A 38 7.80 -31.68 20.97
C ALA A 38 8.98 -32.34 20.20
N ASN A 39 8.82 -32.56 18.88
CA ASN A 39 9.81 -33.22 18.05
C ASN A 39 10.53 -32.26 17.06
N GLY A 40 10.33 -30.93 17.16
CA GLY A 40 10.97 -29.95 16.27
C GLY A 40 10.58 -30.07 14.80
N LEU A 41 9.37 -30.58 14.50
CA LEU A 41 8.87 -30.78 13.15
C LEU A 41 8.10 -29.53 12.65
N PRO A 42 8.21 -29.19 11.35
CA PRO A 42 7.49 -28.06 10.77
C PRO A 42 5.98 -28.32 10.72
N THR A 43 5.17 -27.25 10.82
CA THR A 43 3.72 -27.33 10.70
C THR A 43 3.30 -27.88 9.34
N LEU A 44 3.90 -27.39 8.26
CA LEU A 44 3.64 -27.86 6.89
C LEU A 44 4.35 -29.19 6.60
N ASP A 45 3.57 -30.19 6.23
CA ASP A 45 4.04 -31.44 5.61
C ASP A 45 3.48 -31.53 4.19
N ALA A 46 4.22 -30.99 3.23
CA ALA A 46 3.82 -30.92 1.83
C ALA A 46 3.62 -32.30 1.17
N GLY A 47 4.38 -33.34 1.62
CA GLY A 47 4.25 -34.70 1.13
C GLY A 47 2.91 -35.30 1.56
N ARG A 48 2.59 -35.17 2.84
CA ARG A 48 1.33 -35.66 3.41
C ARG A 48 0.11 -34.95 2.79
N GLU A 49 0.18 -33.63 2.59
CA GLU A 49 -0.92 -32.88 1.99
C GLU A 49 -1.17 -33.30 0.54
N ARG A 50 -0.13 -33.48 -0.27
CA ARG A 50 -0.27 -33.98 -1.66
C ARG A 50 -0.91 -35.36 -1.68
N ALA A 51 -0.44 -36.28 -0.84
CA ALA A 51 -1.00 -37.63 -0.75
C ALA A 51 -2.48 -37.63 -0.35
N LEU A 52 -2.85 -36.76 0.60
CA LEU A 52 -4.25 -36.61 1.02
C LEU A 52 -5.12 -36.06 -0.11
N LEU A 53 -4.66 -35.02 -0.81
CA LEU A 53 -5.41 -34.41 -1.93
C LEU A 53 -5.62 -35.41 -3.07
N GLY A 54 -4.64 -36.24 -3.40
CA GLY A 54 -4.82 -37.33 -4.37
C GLY A 54 -5.90 -38.32 -3.90
N LYS A 55 -5.76 -38.81 -2.66
CA LYS A 55 -6.71 -39.79 -2.09
C LYS A 55 -8.16 -39.28 -2.07
N VAL A 56 -8.40 -38.06 -1.65
CA VAL A 56 -9.77 -37.51 -1.58
C VAL A 56 -10.36 -37.26 -2.97
N GLY A 57 -9.52 -36.88 -3.96
CA GLY A 57 -9.95 -36.77 -5.35
C GLY A 57 -10.40 -38.14 -5.91
N GLU A 58 -9.60 -39.21 -5.69
CA GLU A 58 -9.99 -40.59 -6.08
C GLU A 58 -11.27 -41.05 -5.40
N GLN A 59 -11.44 -40.79 -4.11
CA GLN A 59 -12.63 -41.14 -3.33
C GLN A 59 -13.89 -40.40 -3.79
N ALA A 60 -13.75 -39.16 -4.27
CA ALA A 60 -14.87 -38.34 -4.72
C ALA A 60 -15.40 -38.75 -6.11
N GLY A 61 -14.62 -39.53 -6.87
CA GLY A 61 -14.95 -39.88 -8.25
C GLY A 61 -14.70 -38.73 -9.23
N GLU A 62 -14.69 -39.03 -10.51
CA GLU A 62 -14.25 -38.15 -11.60
C GLU A 62 -15.01 -36.83 -11.64
N GLU A 63 -16.32 -36.83 -11.39
CA GLU A 63 -17.20 -35.66 -11.45
C GLU A 63 -16.94 -34.66 -10.30
N LEU A 64 -16.62 -35.17 -9.10
CA LEU A 64 -16.49 -34.34 -7.89
C LEU A 64 -15.03 -34.14 -7.41
N ALA A 65 -14.06 -34.73 -8.09
CA ALA A 65 -12.67 -34.74 -7.67
C ALA A 65 -12.11 -33.32 -7.45
N ASP A 66 -12.28 -32.44 -8.43
CA ASP A 66 -11.75 -31.07 -8.37
C ASP A 66 -12.43 -30.23 -7.28
N TYR A 67 -13.75 -30.35 -7.14
CA TYR A 67 -14.51 -29.68 -6.10
C TYR A 67 -14.06 -30.15 -4.70
N THR A 68 -13.93 -31.45 -4.52
CA THR A 68 -13.49 -32.05 -3.25
C THR A 68 -12.07 -31.63 -2.91
N GLN A 69 -11.14 -31.67 -3.86
CA GLN A 69 -9.78 -31.22 -3.65
C GLN A 69 -9.73 -29.74 -3.27
N SER A 70 -10.56 -28.88 -3.89
CA SER A 70 -10.65 -27.46 -3.57
C SER A 70 -11.08 -27.22 -2.12
N VAL A 71 -12.14 -27.91 -1.67
CA VAL A 71 -12.59 -27.86 -0.27
C VAL A 71 -11.49 -28.36 0.68
N TYR A 72 -10.85 -29.48 0.37
CA TYR A 72 -9.78 -30.03 1.22
C TYR A 72 -8.53 -29.14 1.29
N ARG A 73 -8.18 -28.40 0.25
CA ARG A 73 -7.13 -27.37 0.33
C ARG A 73 -7.47 -26.31 1.37
N THR A 74 -8.71 -25.87 1.43
CA THR A 74 -9.19 -24.90 2.45
C THR A 74 -9.17 -25.50 3.85
N ILE A 75 -9.62 -26.76 4.00
CA ILE A 75 -9.57 -27.48 5.28
C ILE A 75 -8.13 -27.66 5.77
N LEU A 76 -7.19 -27.98 4.88
CA LEU A 76 -5.77 -28.12 5.22
C LEU A 76 -5.17 -26.77 5.65
N ALA A 77 -5.47 -25.68 4.94
CA ALA A 77 -5.04 -24.34 5.30
C ALA A 77 -5.58 -23.92 6.67
N ALA A 78 -6.87 -24.14 6.93
CA ALA A 78 -7.50 -23.89 8.23
C ALA A 78 -6.85 -24.72 9.35
N GLY A 79 -6.53 -25.99 9.05
CA GLY A 79 -5.84 -26.89 10.00
C GLY A 79 -4.44 -26.40 10.38
N ARG A 80 -3.65 -25.88 9.40
CA ARG A 80 -2.34 -25.28 9.68
C ARG A 80 -2.48 -24.02 10.51
N SER A 81 -3.37 -23.11 10.14
CA SER A 81 -3.64 -21.89 10.90
C SER A 81 -4.02 -22.20 12.36
N TYR A 82 -4.84 -23.22 12.57
CA TYR A 82 -5.22 -23.68 13.92
C TYR A 82 -4.03 -24.30 14.69
N GLN A 83 -3.22 -25.14 14.02
CA GLN A 83 -1.99 -25.69 14.63
C GLN A 83 -1.04 -24.57 15.07
N ASN A 84 -0.86 -23.54 14.25
CA ASN A 84 -0.03 -22.38 14.55
C ASN A 84 -0.58 -21.58 15.73
N ALA A 85 -1.89 -21.37 15.80
CA ALA A 85 -2.55 -20.74 16.93
C ALA A 85 -2.33 -21.52 18.23
N CYS A 86 -2.35 -22.86 18.17
CA CYS A 86 -2.11 -23.75 19.31
C CYS A 86 -0.62 -23.87 19.68
N SER A 87 0.31 -23.49 18.81
CA SER A 87 1.75 -23.61 19.07
C SER A 87 2.25 -22.70 20.16
N GLY A 88 1.55 -21.60 20.44
CA GLY A 88 1.93 -20.61 21.46
C GLY A 88 3.16 -19.77 21.07
N VAL A 89 3.68 -19.91 19.85
CA VAL A 89 4.78 -19.07 19.36
C VAL A 89 4.19 -17.73 18.92
N PRO A 90 4.57 -16.61 19.54
CA PRO A 90 4.09 -15.31 19.14
C PRO A 90 4.61 -14.93 17.75
N SER A 91 3.83 -14.15 16.99
CA SER A 91 4.32 -13.51 15.77
C SER A 91 5.35 -12.45 16.14
N LYS A 92 6.52 -12.47 15.49
CA LYS A 92 7.57 -11.46 15.70
C LYS A 92 7.10 -10.07 15.26
N VAL A 93 6.31 -10.02 14.19
CA VAL A 93 5.70 -8.79 13.70
C VAL A 93 4.71 -8.25 14.72
N TYR A 94 3.88 -9.12 15.31
CA TYR A 94 2.92 -8.69 16.31
C TYR A 94 3.58 -8.19 17.60
N GLU A 95 4.71 -8.76 18.01
CA GLU A 95 5.53 -8.21 19.10
C GLU A 95 6.03 -6.80 18.79
N THR A 96 6.47 -6.56 17.55
CA THR A 96 6.88 -5.22 17.09
C THR A 96 5.72 -4.24 17.12
N ILE A 97 4.53 -4.67 16.69
CA ILE A 97 3.29 -3.88 16.73
C ILE A 97 2.92 -3.54 18.17
N ARG A 98 2.92 -4.50 19.08
CA ARG A 98 2.61 -4.27 20.50
C ARG A 98 3.57 -3.26 21.12
N LYS A 99 4.87 -3.41 20.85
CA LYS A 99 5.86 -2.44 21.31
C LYS A 99 5.58 -1.04 20.76
N ALA A 100 5.24 -0.92 19.47
CA ALA A 100 4.88 0.35 18.88
C ALA A 100 3.63 0.96 19.53
N LEU A 101 2.60 0.16 19.80
CA LEU A 101 1.39 0.61 20.50
C LEU A 101 1.69 1.13 21.93
N ASP A 102 2.60 0.46 22.65
CA ASP A 102 2.96 0.82 24.02
C ASP A 102 3.87 2.07 24.09
N THR A 103 4.64 2.35 23.04
CA THR A 103 5.66 3.42 23.04
C THR A 103 5.28 4.65 22.23
N THR A 104 4.28 4.56 21.34
CA THR A 104 3.83 5.69 20.51
C THR A 104 3.00 6.66 21.37
N PRO A 105 3.28 7.97 21.34
CA PRO A 105 2.45 8.96 22.00
C PRO A 105 1.02 9.02 21.43
N ASP A 106 0.04 9.44 22.23
CA ASP A 106 -1.35 9.59 21.79
C ASP A 106 -1.54 10.62 20.66
N LEU A 107 -0.65 11.62 20.60
CA LEU A 107 -0.76 12.69 19.63
C LEU A 107 0.38 12.63 18.60
N PHE A 108 0.00 12.72 17.34
CA PHE A 108 0.97 12.87 16.24
C PHE A 108 1.75 14.17 16.38
N PRO A 109 3.09 14.19 16.17
CA PRO A 109 3.92 15.35 16.36
C PRO A 109 3.52 16.50 15.43
N GLN A 110 3.35 17.68 15.97
CA GLN A 110 3.03 18.89 15.20
C GLN A 110 4.27 19.52 14.54
N ARG A 111 5.45 19.29 15.13
CA ARG A 111 6.75 19.77 14.65
C ARG A 111 7.67 18.59 14.47
N ALA A 112 8.36 18.56 13.34
CA ALA A 112 9.34 17.51 13.03
C ALA A 112 10.30 18.00 11.95
N THR A 113 11.49 17.39 11.88
CA THR A 113 12.36 17.50 10.71
C THR A 113 11.95 16.45 9.70
N VAL A 114 11.55 16.90 8.50
CA VAL A 114 10.93 16.06 7.47
C VAL A 114 11.71 16.14 6.16
N ALA A 115 12.03 14.97 5.60
CA ALA A 115 12.63 14.86 4.28
C ALA A 115 11.54 14.85 3.20
N CYS A 116 11.66 15.72 2.19
CA CYS A 116 10.79 15.73 1.02
C CYS A 116 11.63 15.70 -0.27
N GLN A 117 11.12 14.99 -1.31
CA GLN A 117 11.74 15.05 -2.62
C GLN A 117 11.24 16.27 -3.39
N GLY A 118 12.16 16.95 -4.10
CA GLY A 118 11.88 18.09 -4.96
C GLY A 118 12.40 19.40 -4.37
N VAL A 119 11.69 20.48 -4.67
CA VAL A 119 12.03 21.85 -4.24
C VAL A 119 10.87 22.47 -3.48
N GLU A 120 11.07 23.63 -2.90
CA GLU A 120 10.02 24.40 -2.25
C GLU A 120 8.86 24.66 -3.23
N GLY A 121 7.63 24.45 -2.77
CA GLY A 121 6.42 24.53 -3.60
C GLY A 121 5.96 23.19 -4.22
N ALA A 122 6.77 22.13 -4.15
CA ALA A 122 6.37 20.81 -4.67
C ALA A 122 5.16 20.22 -3.90
N TYR A 123 4.40 19.36 -4.57
CA TYR A 123 3.27 18.65 -3.93
C TYR A 123 3.69 17.81 -2.71
N SER A 124 4.95 17.36 -2.65
CA SER A 124 5.50 16.70 -1.46
C SER A 124 5.54 17.64 -0.24
N GLN A 125 5.87 18.93 -0.45
CA GLN A 125 5.78 19.93 0.62
C GLN A 125 4.32 20.15 1.04
N ILE A 126 3.39 20.33 0.10
CA ILE A 126 1.97 20.55 0.43
C ILE A 126 1.42 19.36 1.24
N ALA A 127 1.81 18.15 0.88
CA ALA A 127 1.47 16.95 1.66
C ALA A 127 2.11 16.98 3.06
N CYS A 128 3.36 17.43 3.18
CA CYS A 128 4.04 17.59 4.45
C CYS A 128 3.33 18.60 5.35
N ASP A 129 2.98 19.78 4.82
CA ASP A 129 2.26 20.84 5.55
C ASP A 129 0.84 20.41 5.97
N SER A 130 0.25 19.46 5.25
CA SER A 130 -1.04 18.86 5.61
C SER A 130 -0.93 17.83 6.75
N ILE A 131 0.21 17.16 6.86
CA ILE A 131 0.49 16.16 7.90
C ILE A 131 0.97 16.82 9.20
N PHE A 132 1.83 17.86 9.10
CA PHE A 132 2.47 18.54 10.22
C PHE A 132 2.08 20.02 10.25
N LYS A 133 1.87 20.58 11.43
CA LYS A 133 1.52 22.02 11.55
C LYS A 133 2.69 22.96 11.29
N ALA A 134 3.91 22.56 11.67
CA ALA A 134 5.10 23.39 11.56
C ALA A 134 6.34 22.50 11.33
N PRO A 135 6.46 21.87 10.15
CA PRO A 135 7.62 21.03 9.83
C PRO A 135 8.85 21.88 9.52
N THR A 136 10.03 21.35 9.82
CA THR A 136 11.29 21.81 9.24
C THR A 136 11.61 20.89 8.07
N ILE A 137 11.44 21.38 6.83
CA ILE A 137 11.56 20.55 5.64
C ILE A 137 12.98 20.62 5.08
N LEU A 138 13.58 19.46 4.84
CA LEU A 138 14.80 19.29 4.06
C LEU A 138 14.47 18.69 2.70
N TYR A 139 14.87 19.38 1.63
CA TYR A 139 14.59 18.97 0.27
C TYR A 139 15.73 18.13 -0.31
N PHE A 140 15.36 17.05 -0.99
CA PHE A 140 16.28 16.11 -1.61
C PHE A 140 15.95 15.92 -3.09
N ASN A 141 16.96 15.70 -3.91
CA ASN A 141 16.78 15.53 -5.36
C ASN A 141 16.14 14.19 -5.75
N THR A 142 16.31 13.16 -4.93
CA THR A 142 15.83 11.80 -5.24
C THR A 142 15.03 11.21 -4.09
N PHE A 143 14.11 10.28 -4.41
CA PHE A 143 13.37 9.51 -3.41
C PHE A 143 14.29 8.67 -2.52
N GLU A 144 15.36 8.10 -3.07
CA GLU A 144 16.34 7.31 -2.33
C GLU A 144 16.99 8.15 -1.21
N HIS A 145 17.31 9.41 -1.47
CA HIS A 145 17.87 10.29 -0.44
C HIS A 145 16.88 10.59 0.69
N VAL A 146 15.57 10.61 0.42
CA VAL A 146 14.54 10.73 1.47
C VAL A 146 14.56 9.50 2.37
N PHE A 147 14.60 8.28 1.82
CA PHE A 147 14.73 7.05 2.61
C PHE A 147 16.02 7.05 3.45
N LYS A 148 17.16 7.39 2.85
CA LYS A 148 18.45 7.46 3.55
C LYS A 148 18.47 8.51 4.67
N ALA A 149 17.82 9.67 4.48
CA ALA A 149 17.73 10.72 5.49
C ALA A 149 16.94 10.25 6.73
N VAL A 150 15.87 9.48 6.53
CA VAL A 150 15.09 8.88 7.62
C VAL A 150 15.86 7.73 8.27
N GLU A 151 16.43 6.84 7.50
CA GLU A 151 17.16 5.66 7.98
C GLU A 151 18.39 6.06 8.82
N SER A 152 19.13 7.08 8.39
CA SER A 152 20.27 7.63 9.14
C SER A 152 19.87 8.44 10.38
N GLY A 153 18.59 8.84 10.49
CA GLY A 153 18.12 9.73 11.57
C GLY A 153 18.42 11.22 11.35
N MET A 154 18.85 11.61 10.14
CA MET A 154 18.99 13.02 9.75
C MET A 154 17.63 13.74 9.77
N CYS A 155 16.59 13.05 9.30
CA CYS A 155 15.21 13.48 9.40
C CYS A 155 14.41 12.49 10.25
N GLN A 156 13.49 13.01 11.05
CA GLN A 156 12.58 12.18 11.86
C GLN A 156 11.59 11.46 10.98
N TYR A 157 11.11 12.13 9.92
CA TYR A 157 10.12 11.62 8.97
C TYR A 157 10.54 11.91 7.53
N GLY A 158 9.92 11.17 6.60
CA GLY A 158 10.01 11.44 5.17
C GLY A 158 8.63 11.39 4.53
N VAL A 159 8.36 12.26 3.57
CA VAL A 159 7.10 12.28 2.82
C VAL A 159 7.37 11.95 1.37
N LEU A 160 6.69 10.90 0.87
CA LEU A 160 6.91 10.29 -0.45
C LEU A 160 5.58 10.04 -1.16
N PRO A 161 5.45 10.34 -2.48
CA PRO A 161 4.28 9.98 -3.26
C PRO A 161 4.28 8.49 -3.54
N ILE A 162 3.18 7.77 -3.29
CA ILE A 162 3.10 6.33 -3.55
C ILE A 162 2.26 5.98 -4.75
N GLU A 163 1.20 6.75 -4.99
CA GLU A 163 0.31 6.55 -6.15
C GLU A 163 -0.40 7.84 -6.55
N ASN A 164 -0.81 7.89 -7.81
CA ASN A 164 -1.67 8.94 -8.34
C ASN A 164 -2.89 8.29 -9.00
N SER A 165 -4.08 8.86 -8.81
CA SER A 165 -5.34 8.28 -9.30
C SER A 165 -5.44 8.18 -10.83
N THR A 166 -4.68 8.99 -11.56
CA THR A 166 -4.66 9.01 -13.04
C THR A 166 -3.42 8.34 -13.63
N ALA A 167 -2.28 8.41 -12.95
CA ALA A 167 -1.00 7.86 -13.45
C ALA A 167 -0.63 6.51 -12.82
N GLY A 168 -1.37 6.06 -11.79
CA GLY A 168 -1.10 4.79 -11.12
C GLY A 168 0.02 4.86 -10.09
N SER A 169 0.69 3.74 -9.89
CA SER A 169 1.72 3.55 -8.88
C SER A 169 3.02 4.28 -9.19
N VAL A 170 3.66 4.86 -8.18
CA VAL A 170 5.00 5.42 -8.30
C VAL A 170 6.02 4.28 -8.12
N ASN A 171 6.29 3.56 -9.20
CA ASN A 171 7.07 2.32 -9.21
C ASN A 171 8.42 2.45 -8.48
N ALA A 172 9.12 3.56 -8.65
CA ALA A 172 10.41 3.83 -8.01
C ALA A 172 10.34 3.76 -6.47
N ILE A 173 9.19 4.17 -5.87
CA ILE A 173 9.01 4.09 -4.41
C ILE A 173 8.87 2.63 -3.97
N TYR A 174 8.09 1.80 -4.67
CA TYR A 174 7.94 0.38 -4.36
C TYR A 174 9.26 -0.37 -4.49
N ASP A 175 10.07 -0.04 -5.50
CA ASP A 175 11.40 -0.64 -5.67
C ASP A 175 12.35 -0.26 -4.52
N LEU A 176 12.34 1.00 -4.06
CA LEU A 176 13.10 1.47 -2.91
C LEU A 176 12.62 0.88 -1.58
N MET A 177 11.31 0.61 -1.42
CA MET A 177 10.78 -0.04 -0.23
C MET A 177 11.40 -1.41 0.04
N THR A 178 11.87 -2.11 -0.98
CA THR A 178 12.56 -3.41 -0.80
C THR A 178 13.98 -3.26 -0.26
N GLN A 179 14.59 -2.08 -0.42
CA GLN A 179 16.00 -1.83 -0.13
C GLN A 179 16.25 -1.10 1.18
N HIS A 180 15.22 -0.39 1.72
CA HIS A 180 15.34 0.46 2.90
C HIS A 180 14.49 -0.03 4.06
N ASN A 181 14.96 0.22 5.30
CA ASN A 181 14.20 -0.03 6.52
C ASN A 181 13.45 1.22 6.95
N PHE A 182 12.13 1.14 7.02
CA PHE A 182 11.24 2.23 7.40
C PHE A 182 9.90 1.67 7.88
N SER A 183 9.09 2.54 8.47
CA SER A 183 7.69 2.25 8.78
C SER A 183 6.80 3.38 8.28
N ILE A 184 5.62 3.06 7.78
CA ILE A 184 4.60 4.05 7.39
C ILE A 184 3.80 4.39 8.65
N VAL A 185 3.74 5.69 8.99
CA VAL A 185 3.10 6.18 10.21
C VAL A 185 1.86 7.04 9.93
N ARG A 186 1.75 7.54 8.71
CA ARG A 186 0.59 8.31 8.24
C ARG A 186 0.53 8.31 6.71
N SER A 187 -0.64 8.59 6.14
CA SER A 187 -0.77 8.91 4.73
C SER A 187 -1.58 10.20 4.54
N ALA A 188 -1.36 10.87 3.42
CA ALA A 188 -2.14 12.04 3.01
C ALA A 188 -2.61 11.86 1.57
N ARG A 189 -3.88 12.17 1.30
CA ARG A 189 -4.45 12.18 -0.04
C ARG A 189 -4.72 13.62 -0.45
N LEU A 190 -3.93 14.08 -1.42
CA LEU A 190 -3.91 15.47 -1.87
C LEU A 190 -4.52 15.58 -3.26
N LYS A 191 -5.45 16.51 -3.45
CA LYS A 191 -5.95 16.87 -4.78
C LYS A 191 -4.86 17.62 -5.56
N VAL A 192 -4.61 17.19 -6.78
CA VAL A 192 -3.62 17.81 -7.67
C VAL A 192 -4.35 18.63 -8.71
N ASN A 193 -4.24 19.96 -8.61
CA ASN A 193 -4.78 20.91 -9.56
C ASN A 193 -3.66 21.62 -10.31
N HIS A 194 -3.77 21.70 -11.62
CA HIS A 194 -2.84 22.42 -12.46
C HIS A 194 -3.40 23.76 -12.89
N ASN A 195 -2.60 24.81 -12.73
CA ASN A 195 -2.99 26.16 -13.07
C ASN A 195 -1.93 26.77 -14.01
N LEU A 196 -2.36 27.68 -14.86
CA LEU A 196 -1.44 28.45 -15.70
C LEU A 196 -0.97 29.67 -14.92
N LEU A 197 0.32 29.69 -14.61
CA LEU A 197 1.00 30.74 -13.86
C LEU A 197 1.89 31.58 -14.77
N THR A 198 1.84 32.90 -14.65
CA THR A 198 2.62 33.85 -15.43
C THR A 198 3.18 34.95 -14.53
N LYS A 199 4.05 35.80 -15.07
CA LYS A 199 4.39 37.08 -14.44
C LYS A 199 3.17 38.01 -14.45
N HIS A 200 3.12 38.93 -13.50
CA HIS A 200 2.04 39.93 -13.45
C HIS A 200 1.96 40.77 -14.75
N GLY A 201 0.72 40.98 -15.22
CA GLY A 201 0.43 41.79 -16.38
C GLY A 201 0.66 41.13 -17.75
N VAL A 202 1.04 39.82 -17.77
CA VAL A 202 1.14 39.04 -18.99
C VAL A 202 -0.24 38.55 -19.41
N LYS A 203 -0.58 38.68 -20.68
CA LYS A 203 -1.83 38.16 -21.26
C LYS A 203 -1.59 36.80 -21.89
N LYS A 204 -2.65 36.01 -22.04
CA LYS A 204 -2.59 34.64 -22.57
C LYS A 204 -2.00 34.59 -23.97
N GLU A 205 -2.33 35.55 -24.81
CA GLU A 205 -1.90 35.64 -26.20
C GLU A 205 -0.40 35.98 -26.36
N GLU A 206 0.23 36.47 -25.30
CA GLU A 206 1.64 36.82 -25.27
C GLU A 206 2.55 35.64 -24.97
N ILE A 207 1.95 34.50 -24.48
CA ILE A 207 2.69 33.31 -24.06
C ILE A 207 3.22 32.57 -25.29
N LYS A 208 4.53 32.33 -25.32
CA LYS A 208 5.21 31.53 -26.35
C LYS A 208 5.76 30.21 -25.86
N GLU A 209 5.98 30.08 -24.57
CA GLU A 209 6.54 28.84 -24.00
C GLU A 209 5.95 28.55 -22.62
N ILE A 210 5.61 27.28 -22.39
CA ILE A 210 5.07 26.78 -21.12
C ILE A 210 6.01 25.70 -20.58
N PHE A 211 6.42 25.82 -19.32
CA PHE A 211 7.22 24.84 -18.59
C PHE A 211 6.33 24.00 -17.69
N SER A 212 6.52 22.70 -17.64
CA SER A 212 5.93 21.82 -16.62
C SER A 212 6.59 20.44 -16.61
N HIS A 213 6.17 19.60 -15.64
CA HIS A 213 6.52 18.18 -15.60
C HIS A 213 5.72 17.41 -16.67
N GLN A 214 6.35 16.38 -17.25
CA GLN A 214 5.73 15.57 -18.31
C GLN A 214 4.32 15.07 -17.97
N GLN A 215 4.09 14.63 -16.72
CA GLN A 215 2.79 14.14 -16.28
C GLN A 215 1.73 15.26 -16.26
N ALA A 216 2.07 16.45 -15.77
CA ALA A 216 1.15 17.59 -15.77
C ALA A 216 0.80 18.04 -17.18
N ILE A 217 1.77 18.01 -18.10
CA ILE A 217 1.55 18.29 -19.52
C ILE A 217 0.54 17.28 -20.11
N SER A 218 0.71 16.00 -19.83
CA SER A 218 -0.22 14.97 -20.30
C SER A 218 -1.63 15.12 -19.72
N GLN A 219 -1.74 15.55 -18.47
CA GLN A 219 -3.01 15.78 -17.76
C GLN A 219 -3.73 17.08 -18.21
N CYS A 220 -3.04 17.96 -18.91
CA CYS A 220 -3.58 19.22 -19.46
C CYS A 220 -3.55 19.24 -20.98
N ALA A 221 -3.49 18.08 -21.65
CA ALA A 221 -3.32 17.98 -23.11
C ALA A 221 -4.46 18.66 -23.88
N GLY A 222 -5.70 18.50 -23.45
CA GLY A 222 -6.87 19.17 -24.01
C GLY A 222 -6.73 20.69 -23.93
N TYR A 223 -6.42 21.22 -22.77
CA TYR A 223 -6.18 22.65 -22.58
C TYR A 223 -5.02 23.17 -23.45
N LEU A 224 -3.87 22.49 -23.42
CA LEU A 224 -2.68 22.89 -24.19
C LEU A 224 -2.94 22.90 -25.70
N SER A 225 -3.78 22.01 -26.21
CA SER A 225 -4.16 21.98 -27.63
C SER A 225 -4.90 23.22 -28.12
N THR A 226 -5.52 23.97 -27.19
CA THR A 226 -6.21 25.24 -27.51
C THR A 226 -5.24 26.41 -27.73
N LEU A 227 -3.98 26.26 -27.27
CA LEU A 227 -2.95 27.31 -27.32
C LEU A 227 -2.14 27.18 -28.60
N LYS A 228 -2.44 28.02 -29.59
CA LYS A 228 -1.76 27.97 -30.89
C LYS A 228 -0.36 28.60 -30.84
N GLY A 229 0.64 27.84 -31.34
CA GLY A 229 2.00 28.36 -31.50
C GLY A 229 2.81 28.45 -30.18
N VAL A 230 2.31 27.85 -29.10
CA VAL A 230 2.99 27.80 -27.82
C VAL A 230 3.87 26.56 -27.75
N LYS A 231 5.15 26.74 -27.43
CA LYS A 231 6.10 25.65 -27.16
C LYS A 231 5.87 25.10 -25.76
N VAL A 232 5.86 23.78 -25.58
CA VAL A 232 5.81 23.13 -24.26
C VAL A 232 7.16 22.49 -23.97
N THR A 233 7.76 22.86 -22.84
CA THR A 233 9.10 22.39 -22.43
C THR A 233 8.99 21.62 -21.11
N VAL A 234 9.49 20.37 -21.14
CA VAL A 234 9.48 19.47 -19.99
C VAL A 234 10.58 19.85 -19.01
N VAL A 235 10.24 19.89 -17.71
CA VAL A 235 11.16 20.09 -16.59
C VAL A 235 10.92 19.03 -15.50
N GLU A 236 11.82 18.92 -14.55
CA GLU A 236 11.82 17.84 -13.54
C GLU A 236 10.55 17.80 -12.67
N ASN A 237 9.99 18.94 -12.32
CA ASN A 237 8.75 19.03 -11.53
C ASN A 237 8.02 20.36 -11.75
N THR A 238 6.75 20.41 -11.35
CA THR A 238 5.89 21.59 -11.56
C THR A 238 6.30 22.80 -10.74
N ALA A 239 6.89 22.61 -9.55
CA ALA A 239 7.36 23.71 -8.71
C ALA A 239 8.63 24.37 -9.31
N LEU A 240 9.55 23.57 -9.85
CA LEU A 240 10.70 24.07 -10.59
C LEU A 240 10.26 24.88 -11.81
N ALA A 241 9.20 24.43 -12.51
CA ALA A 241 8.64 25.19 -13.63
C ALA A 241 8.20 26.60 -13.20
N ALA A 242 7.48 26.70 -12.08
CA ALA A 242 7.05 28.00 -11.54
C ALA A 242 8.25 28.88 -11.11
N GLN A 243 9.24 28.27 -10.43
CA GLN A 243 10.47 28.97 -10.04
C GLN A 243 11.23 29.53 -11.26
N MET A 244 11.37 28.73 -12.32
CA MET A 244 12.01 29.16 -13.56
C MET A 244 11.29 30.35 -14.20
N VAL A 245 9.96 30.34 -14.23
CA VAL A 245 9.16 31.47 -14.76
C VAL A 245 9.36 32.71 -13.89
N ALA A 246 9.37 32.57 -12.57
CA ALA A 246 9.58 33.71 -11.65
C ALA A 246 10.97 34.36 -11.84
N GLN A 247 12.01 33.55 -11.99
CA GLN A 247 13.41 33.99 -12.14
C GLN A 247 13.77 34.42 -13.56
N SER A 248 13.00 34.02 -14.59
CA SER A 248 13.27 34.37 -15.98
C SER A 248 13.15 35.88 -16.20
N GLU A 249 13.99 36.46 -17.05
CA GLU A 249 13.79 37.85 -17.52
C GLU A 249 12.70 37.94 -18.60
N ARG A 250 12.36 36.84 -19.24
CA ARG A 250 11.32 36.78 -20.27
C ARG A 250 9.94 36.98 -19.66
N ARG A 251 9.05 37.63 -20.43
CA ARG A 251 7.65 37.84 -20.05
C ARG A 251 6.69 36.94 -20.84
N ASP A 252 7.17 36.30 -21.90
CA ASP A 252 6.42 35.44 -22.79
C ASP A 252 6.45 33.96 -22.36
N VAL A 253 6.73 33.68 -21.08
CA VAL A 253 6.82 32.34 -20.49
C VAL A 253 5.78 32.13 -19.40
N ALA A 254 5.31 30.88 -19.28
CA ALA A 254 4.33 30.47 -18.27
C ALA A 254 4.71 29.10 -17.67
N ALA A 255 4.11 28.74 -16.55
CA ALA A 255 4.23 27.42 -15.94
C ALA A 255 2.85 26.78 -15.71
N LEU A 256 2.75 25.46 -15.92
CA LEU A 256 1.67 24.67 -15.36
C LEU A 256 2.11 24.17 -14.00
N SER A 257 1.49 24.66 -12.92
CA SER A 257 1.87 24.34 -11.56
C SER A 257 0.70 24.46 -10.57
N SER A 258 0.96 24.22 -9.28
CA SER A 258 -0.01 24.40 -8.22
C SER A 258 -0.29 25.88 -7.96
N ARG A 259 -1.48 26.19 -7.44
CA ARG A 259 -1.79 27.56 -6.95
C ARG A 259 -0.80 28.01 -5.89
N PHE A 260 -0.38 27.10 -5.01
CA PHE A 260 0.60 27.39 -3.97
C PHE A 260 1.92 27.93 -4.53
N CYS A 261 2.41 27.39 -5.66
CA CYS A 261 3.58 27.94 -6.35
C CYS A 261 3.36 29.36 -6.88
N GLY A 262 2.13 29.71 -7.29
CA GLY A 262 1.78 31.08 -7.69
C GLY A 262 1.98 32.05 -6.53
N GLU A 263 1.47 31.71 -5.36
CA GLU A 263 1.60 32.51 -4.13
C GLU A 263 3.07 32.59 -3.65
N LEU A 264 3.75 31.43 -3.63
CA LEU A 264 5.14 31.33 -3.15
C LEU A 264 6.13 32.15 -3.99
N TYR A 265 6.01 32.07 -5.31
CA TYR A 265 6.95 32.72 -6.24
C TYR A 265 6.46 34.08 -6.77
N GLY A 266 5.36 34.61 -6.24
CA GLY A 266 4.80 35.90 -6.68
C GLY A 266 4.35 35.91 -8.14
N LEU A 267 3.81 34.82 -8.63
CA LEU A 267 3.28 34.68 -9.99
C LEU A 267 1.78 34.97 -10.03
N ASN A 268 1.32 35.48 -11.15
CA ASN A 268 -0.10 35.67 -11.43
C ASN A 268 -0.76 34.35 -11.82
N LEU A 269 -1.88 34.04 -11.19
CA LEU A 269 -2.75 32.91 -11.57
C LEU A 269 -3.60 33.33 -12.77
N LEU A 270 -3.15 33.02 -13.97
CA LEU A 270 -3.80 33.45 -15.21
C LEU A 270 -5.06 32.62 -15.49
N GLU A 271 -4.96 31.30 -15.40
CA GLU A 271 -6.11 30.38 -15.51
C GLU A 271 -6.04 29.26 -14.46
N ARG A 272 -7.21 28.89 -13.92
CA ARG A 272 -7.35 27.89 -12.86
C ARG A 272 -7.76 26.55 -13.44
N ASP A 273 -7.34 25.49 -12.78
CA ASP A 273 -7.85 24.12 -12.94
C ASP A 273 -7.90 23.70 -14.42
N VAL A 274 -6.75 23.87 -15.11
CA VAL A 274 -6.61 23.63 -16.57
C VAL A 274 -6.38 22.14 -16.90
N GLN A 275 -6.45 21.25 -15.94
CA GLN A 275 -6.38 19.81 -16.15
C GLN A 275 -7.64 19.27 -16.82
N ASP A 276 -7.49 18.21 -17.62
CA ASP A 276 -8.59 17.59 -18.38
C ASP A 276 -9.56 16.79 -17.49
N GLN A 277 -9.16 16.40 -16.26
CA GLN A 277 -9.96 15.61 -15.33
C GLN A 277 -9.87 16.15 -13.89
N ASP A 278 -11.01 16.22 -13.20
CA ASP A 278 -11.12 16.75 -11.83
C ASP A 278 -10.82 15.74 -10.72
N ASN A 279 -10.64 14.46 -11.04
CA ASN A 279 -10.41 13.36 -10.10
C ASN A 279 -8.93 13.02 -9.89
N ASN A 280 -8.04 13.99 -10.08
CA ASN A 280 -6.60 13.81 -9.93
C ASN A 280 -6.18 13.96 -8.46
N TYR A 281 -5.86 12.83 -7.82
CA TYR A 281 -5.36 12.77 -6.45
C TYR A 281 -4.03 12.03 -6.38
N THR A 282 -3.12 12.54 -5.57
CA THR A 282 -1.89 11.82 -5.22
C THR A 282 -1.94 11.42 -3.76
N ARG A 283 -1.68 10.14 -3.49
CA ARG A 283 -1.50 9.63 -2.14
C ARG A 283 -0.02 9.68 -1.78
N PHE A 284 0.27 10.31 -0.66
CA PHE A 284 1.59 10.38 -0.04
C PHE A 284 1.61 9.51 1.19
N ILE A 285 2.76 8.91 1.47
CA ILE A 285 3.05 8.23 2.74
C ILE A 285 4.05 9.05 3.54
N CYS A 286 3.83 9.10 4.84
CA CYS A 286 4.78 9.60 5.82
C CYS A 286 5.49 8.41 6.44
N ILE A 287 6.81 8.36 6.30
CA ILE A 287 7.64 7.28 6.81
C ILE A 287 8.49 7.76 7.99
N SER A 288 8.77 6.84 8.92
CA SER A 288 9.70 7.01 10.04
C SER A 288 10.69 5.85 10.09
N LYS A 289 11.74 5.98 10.88
CA LYS A 289 12.73 4.91 11.08
C LYS A 289 12.16 3.73 11.85
N ASN A 290 11.36 4.01 12.88
CA ASN A 290 10.76 3.01 13.76
C ASN A 290 9.24 2.97 13.58
N PRO A 291 8.58 1.85 13.86
CA PRO A 291 7.13 1.77 13.86
C PRO A 291 6.53 2.71 14.91
N GLU A 292 5.53 3.49 14.48
CA GLU A 292 4.70 4.33 15.34
C GLU A 292 3.24 4.10 14.92
N ILE A 293 2.36 3.82 15.89
CA ILE A 293 0.94 3.53 15.65
C ILE A 293 0.11 4.47 16.49
N TYR A 294 -0.45 5.48 15.84
CA TYR A 294 -1.25 6.51 16.51
C TYR A 294 -2.71 6.08 16.66
N PRO A 295 -3.44 6.58 17.69
CA PRO A 295 -4.85 6.29 17.85
C PRO A 295 -5.67 6.60 16.59
N GLY A 296 -6.64 5.72 16.28
CA GLY A 296 -7.48 5.84 15.10
C GLY A 296 -6.84 5.28 13.80
N ALA A 297 -5.68 4.63 13.89
CA ALA A 297 -5.08 3.94 12.75
C ALA A 297 -5.99 2.80 12.27
N ASP A 298 -6.42 2.88 11.00
CA ASP A 298 -7.42 2.01 10.36
C ASP A 298 -6.93 1.34 9.08
N ARG A 299 -5.67 1.56 8.71
CA ARG A 299 -5.01 0.99 7.52
C ARG A 299 -3.73 0.30 7.90
N THR A 300 -3.50 -0.86 7.30
CA THR A 300 -2.29 -1.65 7.51
C THR A 300 -1.65 -1.98 6.17
N SER A 301 -0.37 -1.63 6.01
CA SER A 301 0.40 -1.98 4.83
C SER A 301 1.41 -3.08 5.12
N LEU A 302 1.46 -4.04 4.21
CA LEU A 302 2.31 -5.22 4.27
C LEU A 302 3.08 -5.39 2.97
N MET A 303 4.23 -6.02 3.06
CA MET A 303 5.03 -6.42 1.91
C MET A 303 5.53 -7.85 2.11
N MET A 304 5.39 -8.71 1.09
CA MET A 304 5.84 -10.10 1.19
C MET A 304 6.18 -10.71 -0.17
N THR A 305 7.07 -11.69 -0.15
CA THR A 305 7.27 -12.59 -1.29
C THR A 305 6.47 -13.86 -1.11
N LEU A 306 5.88 -14.34 -2.18
CA LEU A 306 5.10 -15.57 -2.17
C LEU A 306 5.77 -16.63 -3.05
N PRO A 307 5.69 -17.92 -2.67
CA PRO A 307 6.20 -18.99 -3.50
C PRO A 307 5.60 -18.95 -4.91
N HIS A 308 6.42 -19.11 -5.94
CA HIS A 308 5.96 -19.14 -7.33
C HIS A 308 5.24 -20.46 -7.65
N LYS A 309 3.99 -20.59 -7.19
CA LYS A 309 3.13 -21.75 -7.42
C LYS A 309 1.66 -21.35 -7.53
N PRO A 310 0.83 -22.14 -8.26
CA PRO A 310 -0.60 -21.89 -8.34
C PRO A 310 -1.25 -21.77 -6.97
N GLY A 311 -2.08 -20.75 -6.79
CA GLY A 311 -2.84 -20.51 -5.57
C GLY A 311 -2.10 -19.80 -4.44
N ALA A 312 -0.80 -19.46 -4.57
CA ALA A 312 -0.06 -18.78 -3.49
C ALA A 312 -0.70 -17.43 -3.10
N LEU A 313 -0.97 -16.58 -4.07
CA LEU A 313 -1.65 -15.30 -3.84
C LEU A 313 -3.11 -15.50 -3.38
N TYR A 314 -3.83 -16.48 -3.96
CA TYR A 314 -5.19 -16.80 -3.53
C TYR A 314 -5.26 -17.16 -2.04
N ASN A 315 -4.31 -17.97 -1.55
CA ASN A 315 -4.28 -18.36 -0.13
C ASN A 315 -4.12 -17.13 0.80
N VAL A 316 -3.34 -16.14 0.43
CA VAL A 316 -3.22 -14.88 1.19
C VAL A 316 -4.53 -14.10 1.14
N LEU A 317 -5.09 -13.92 -0.06
CA LEU A 317 -6.35 -13.17 -0.23
C LEU A 317 -7.53 -13.85 0.47
N SER A 318 -7.59 -15.19 0.49
CA SER A 318 -8.64 -15.93 1.18
C SER A 318 -8.63 -15.71 2.70
N LYS A 319 -7.47 -15.45 3.31
CA LYS A 319 -7.36 -15.11 4.73
C LYS A 319 -7.95 -13.73 5.02
N PHE A 320 -7.65 -12.74 4.17
CA PHE A 320 -8.25 -11.41 4.28
C PHE A 320 -9.77 -11.46 4.11
N TYR A 321 -10.24 -12.21 3.10
CA TYR A 321 -11.66 -12.41 2.85
C TYR A 321 -12.37 -13.06 4.04
N ALA A 322 -11.80 -14.12 4.62
CA ALA A 322 -12.39 -14.84 5.75
C ALA A 322 -12.60 -13.96 7.00
N LEU A 323 -11.87 -12.85 7.11
CA LEU A 323 -11.98 -11.89 8.21
C LEU A 323 -12.69 -10.59 7.81
N GLY A 324 -13.25 -10.53 6.60
CA GLY A 324 -13.93 -9.33 6.09
C GLY A 324 -12.98 -8.14 5.90
N ILE A 325 -11.68 -8.38 5.75
CA ILE A 325 -10.68 -7.33 5.51
C ILE A 325 -10.71 -6.92 4.04
N ASN A 326 -11.00 -5.65 3.78
CA ASN A 326 -10.98 -5.09 2.45
C ASN A 326 -9.53 -4.78 2.01
N LEU A 327 -9.24 -5.06 0.74
CA LEU A 327 -7.96 -4.75 0.10
C LEU A 327 -8.11 -3.46 -0.72
N ARG A 328 -7.42 -2.39 -0.32
CA ARG A 328 -7.42 -1.12 -1.05
C ARG A 328 -6.45 -1.12 -2.21
N LYS A 329 -5.30 -1.76 -2.02
CA LYS A 329 -4.26 -1.86 -3.04
C LYS A 329 -3.55 -3.20 -2.98
N LEU A 330 -3.29 -3.71 -4.17
CA LEU A 330 -2.36 -4.81 -4.42
C LEU A 330 -1.42 -4.37 -5.54
N GLU A 331 -0.14 -4.34 -5.24
CA GLU A 331 0.90 -4.05 -6.22
C GLU A 331 1.89 -5.20 -6.25
N SER A 332 2.37 -5.58 -7.42
CA SER A 332 3.42 -6.58 -7.58
C SER A 332 4.61 -5.99 -8.29
N ARG A 333 5.80 -6.21 -7.74
CA ARG A 333 7.06 -5.76 -8.34
C ARG A 333 8.01 -6.94 -8.49
N PRO A 334 8.66 -7.11 -9.66
CA PRO A 334 9.67 -8.15 -9.83
C PRO A 334 10.83 -7.90 -8.88
N LEU A 335 11.36 -8.96 -8.28
CA LEU A 335 12.55 -8.88 -7.43
C LEU A 335 13.80 -8.81 -8.31
N PRO A 336 14.70 -7.86 -8.06
CA PRO A 336 15.98 -7.80 -8.76
C PRO A 336 16.77 -9.09 -8.55
N ASN A 337 17.36 -9.62 -9.62
CA ASN A 337 18.20 -10.83 -9.60
C ASN A 337 17.49 -12.14 -9.20
N ARG A 338 16.16 -12.19 -9.22
CA ARG A 338 15.37 -13.41 -9.02
C ARG A 338 14.41 -13.60 -10.20
N GLU A 339 14.56 -14.73 -10.91
CA GLU A 339 13.72 -15.03 -12.06
C GLU A 339 12.30 -15.39 -11.62
N PHE A 340 11.32 -14.66 -12.14
CA PHE A 340 9.88 -14.89 -11.91
C PHE A 340 9.43 -14.83 -10.44
N GLU A 341 10.19 -14.20 -9.55
CA GLU A 341 9.78 -13.92 -8.18
C GLU A 341 9.31 -12.47 -8.04
N PHE A 342 8.25 -12.28 -7.27
CA PHE A 342 7.61 -10.98 -7.09
C PHE A 342 7.51 -10.62 -5.61
N MET A 343 7.79 -9.35 -5.31
CA MET A 343 7.36 -8.71 -4.07
C MET A 343 5.93 -8.21 -4.25
N PHE A 344 5.05 -8.62 -3.35
CA PHE A 344 3.67 -8.14 -3.28
C PHE A 344 3.54 -7.11 -2.17
N TYR A 345 2.93 -5.99 -2.51
CA TYR A 345 2.55 -4.95 -1.57
C TYR A 345 1.03 -4.99 -1.39
N PHE A 346 0.58 -5.02 -0.14
CA PHE A 346 -0.82 -5.04 0.25
C PHE A 346 -1.14 -3.83 1.11
N ASP A 347 -2.23 -3.14 0.81
CA ASP A 347 -2.78 -2.06 1.63
C ASP A 347 -4.19 -2.44 2.05
N LEU A 348 -4.38 -2.68 3.35
CA LEU A 348 -5.55 -3.30 3.94
C LEU A 348 -6.35 -2.26 4.73
N GLU A 349 -7.67 -2.34 4.65
CA GLU A 349 -8.58 -1.62 5.55
C GLU A 349 -8.77 -2.41 6.84
N CYS A 350 -7.78 -2.37 7.70
CA CYS A 350 -7.88 -3.00 9.01
C CYS A 350 -7.00 -2.30 10.04
N SER A 351 -7.46 -2.36 11.28
CA SER A 351 -6.69 -1.93 12.44
C SER A 351 -6.01 -3.11 13.11
N VAL A 352 -4.81 -2.90 13.65
CA VAL A 352 -4.08 -3.93 14.41
C VAL A 352 -4.66 -4.21 15.78
N TYR A 353 -5.65 -3.44 16.22
CA TYR A 353 -6.35 -3.67 17.49
C TYR A 353 -7.31 -4.87 17.45
N ALA A 354 -7.65 -5.39 16.27
CA ALA A 354 -8.49 -6.57 16.15
C ALA A 354 -7.74 -7.83 16.63
N PRO A 355 -8.34 -8.65 17.51
CA PRO A 355 -7.67 -9.81 18.12
C PRO A 355 -7.22 -10.86 17.08
N GLU A 356 -7.86 -10.90 15.91
CA GLU A 356 -7.53 -11.81 14.81
C GLU A 356 -6.23 -11.45 14.12
N MET A 357 -5.73 -10.23 14.27
CA MET A 357 -4.54 -9.74 13.55
C MET A 357 -3.27 -10.49 13.94
N GLU A 358 -3.12 -10.87 15.21
CA GLU A 358 -1.97 -11.68 15.64
C GLU A 358 -1.91 -13.02 14.87
N ARG A 359 -3.07 -13.68 14.71
CA ARG A 359 -3.17 -14.94 13.98
C ARG A 359 -2.81 -14.75 12.51
N ILE A 360 -3.35 -13.69 11.86
CA ILE A 360 -3.03 -13.39 10.46
C ILE A 360 -1.53 -13.17 10.28
N PHE A 361 -0.92 -12.31 11.09
CA PHE A 361 0.51 -12.02 10.95
C PHE A 361 1.36 -13.27 11.09
N ARG A 362 1.03 -14.15 12.03
CA ARG A 362 1.70 -15.44 12.21
C ARG A 362 1.57 -16.33 10.97
N ASP A 363 0.35 -16.46 10.45
CA ASP A 363 0.09 -17.26 9.26
C ASP A 363 0.80 -16.72 8.02
N LEU A 364 0.91 -15.38 7.87
CA LEU A 364 1.61 -14.74 6.77
C LEU A 364 3.14 -14.84 6.90
N GLU A 365 3.67 -14.74 8.12
CA GLU A 365 5.10 -14.95 8.40
C GLU A 365 5.56 -16.35 8.00
N GLU A 366 4.71 -17.38 8.21
CA GLU A 366 5.05 -18.76 7.87
C GLU A 366 4.88 -19.10 6.38
N GLU A 367 3.96 -18.45 5.69
CA GLU A 367 3.65 -18.72 4.28
C GLU A 367 4.53 -17.94 3.31
N SER A 368 5.18 -16.87 3.76
CA SER A 368 6.04 -16.02 2.95
C SER A 368 7.52 -16.30 3.22
N GLU A 369 8.35 -16.19 2.19
CA GLU A 369 9.79 -16.24 2.36
C GLU A 369 10.34 -14.98 3.04
N HIS A 370 9.77 -13.83 2.67
CA HIS A 370 10.05 -12.54 3.27
C HIS A 370 8.74 -11.86 3.57
N PHE A 371 8.46 -11.67 4.86
CA PHE A 371 7.30 -10.91 5.33
C PHE A 371 7.77 -9.63 6.02
N ARG A 372 7.17 -8.52 5.66
CA ARG A 372 7.48 -7.23 6.27
C ARG A 372 6.20 -6.44 6.54
N TYR A 373 6.00 -6.10 7.78
CA TYR A 373 5.01 -5.12 8.22
C TYR A 373 5.55 -3.73 7.94
N LEU A 374 4.84 -2.95 7.15
CA LEU A 374 5.24 -1.58 6.79
C LEU A 374 4.65 -0.53 7.72
N GLY A 375 3.53 -0.81 8.37
CA GLY A 375 2.91 0.09 9.34
C GLY A 375 1.40 0.00 9.38
N THR A 376 0.84 0.52 10.50
CA THR A 376 -0.60 0.76 10.64
C THR A 376 -0.82 2.25 10.92
N TYR A 377 -1.66 2.90 10.14
CA TYR A 377 -1.78 4.36 10.11
C TYR A 377 -3.17 4.80 9.68
N ASN A 378 -3.43 6.09 9.82
CA ASN A 378 -4.61 6.75 9.26
C ASN A 378 -4.26 7.63 8.06
N GLU A 379 -5.26 7.97 7.24
CA GLU A 379 -5.13 8.86 6.09
C GLU A 379 -5.72 10.23 6.40
N VAL A 380 -4.96 11.29 6.10
CA VAL A 380 -5.43 12.67 6.08
C VAL A 380 -5.93 12.98 4.66
N ILE A 381 -7.12 13.57 4.54
CA ILE A 381 -7.68 14.02 3.27
C ILE A 381 -7.53 15.54 3.21
N CYS A 382 -6.85 16.04 2.15
CA CYS A 382 -6.50 17.44 1.98
C CYS A 382 -7.11 18.02 0.71
#